data_42374c8e935f95a330a0f603f1ed264e
#
_entry.id   42374c8e935f95a330a0f603f1ed264e
#
_cell.length_a   1.000
_cell.length_b   1.000
_cell.length_c   1.000
_cell.angle_alpha   90.00
_cell.angle_beta   90.00
_cell.angle_gamma   90.00
#
_symmetry.space_group_name_H-M   'P 1'
#
loop_
_entity.id
_entity.type
_entity.pdbx_description
1 polymer ?
#
loop_
_entity_poly.entity_id
_entity_poly.type
_entity_poly.pdbx_seq_one_letter_code
_entity_poly.pdbx_strand_id
1 'polypeptide(L)'
;MIRIEIVSSTFDERSGSKNGKNWVIREQAGYAHLLDDQGKPMKYPVACSIPLDRDAGAYQPGFYTLDPRSIYVGDFRRLELGRVKLLPETGVRKVA
;
A
#
# COMPACT_ATOMS: atom_id res chain seq x y z
N MET A 1 -9.74 -3.28 -10.61
CA MET A 1 -9.44 -2.77 -9.27
C MET A 1 -8.21 -3.49 -8.71
N ILE A 2 -7.29 -2.77 -8.11
CA ILE A 2 -6.08 -3.36 -7.55
C ILE A 2 -6.40 -3.95 -6.18
N ARG A 3 -6.09 -5.21 -6.01
CA ARG A 3 -6.36 -5.93 -4.77
C ARG A 3 -5.06 -6.26 -4.07
N ILE A 4 -4.99 -5.96 -2.77
CA ILE A 4 -3.81 -6.21 -1.95
C ILE A 4 -4.22 -7.17 -0.84
N GLU A 5 -3.45 -8.22 -0.67
CA GLU A 5 -3.68 -9.17 0.43
C GLU A 5 -2.68 -8.95 1.54
N ILE A 6 -3.18 -8.77 2.76
CA ILE A 6 -2.34 -8.69 3.96
C ILE A 6 -2.50 -10.02 4.69
N VAL A 7 -1.39 -10.71 4.89
CA VAL A 7 -1.39 -12.05 5.52
C VAL A 7 -1.14 -11.94 7.02
N SER A 8 -0.33 -10.99 7.45
CA SER A 8 0.05 -10.84 8.85
C SER A 8 0.05 -9.37 9.25
N SER A 9 -0.35 -9.09 10.47
CA SER A 9 -0.33 -7.73 11.01
C SER A 9 1.06 -7.31 11.52
N THR A 10 2.06 -8.16 11.41
CA THR A 10 3.41 -7.78 11.78
C THR A 10 3.99 -6.81 10.76
N PHE A 11 4.87 -5.95 11.21
CA PHE A 11 5.51 -4.97 10.33
C PHE A 11 6.96 -4.78 10.75
N ASP A 12 7.75 -4.28 9.81
CA ASP A 12 9.15 -3.96 10.04
C ASP A 12 9.28 -2.48 10.37
N GLU A 13 10.14 -2.16 11.32
CA GLU A 13 10.43 -0.79 11.67
C GLU A 13 11.93 -0.58 11.63
N ARG A 14 12.35 0.46 10.93
CA ARG A 14 13.74 0.86 10.88
C ARG A 14 13.85 2.33 11.26
N SER A 15 14.86 2.66 12.02
CA SER A 15 15.08 4.03 12.43
C SER A 15 16.55 4.37 12.33
N GLY A 16 16.84 5.65 12.26
CA GLY A 16 18.20 6.12 12.19
C GLY A 16 18.27 7.62 12.33
N SER A 17 19.49 8.13 12.17
CA SER A 17 19.74 9.56 12.28
C SER A 17 20.64 9.96 11.12
N LYS A 18 20.29 11.07 10.46
CA LYS A 18 21.08 11.60 9.36
C LYS A 18 21.07 13.13 9.46
N ASN A 19 22.26 13.73 9.46
CA ASN A 19 22.41 15.19 9.53
C ASN A 19 21.66 15.80 10.71
N GLY A 20 21.67 15.11 11.87
CA GLY A 20 21.01 15.59 13.07
C GLY A 20 19.52 15.37 13.08
N LYS A 21 18.96 14.75 12.07
CA LYS A 21 17.53 14.46 12.00
C LYS A 21 17.28 12.97 12.18
N ASN A 22 16.31 12.65 13.01
CA ASN A 22 15.90 11.26 13.21
C ASN A 22 14.84 10.89 12.19
N TRP A 23 14.91 9.65 11.72
CA TRP A 23 13.90 9.13 10.80
C TRP A 23 13.44 7.76 11.25
N VAL A 24 12.19 7.44 10.93
CA VAL A 24 11.59 6.14 11.22
C VAL A 24 10.84 5.70 9.96
N ILE A 25 11.10 4.46 9.55
CA ILE A 25 10.41 3.84 8.42
C ILE A 25 9.70 2.60 8.93
N ARG A 26 8.40 2.52 8.66
CA ARG A 26 7.59 1.36 9.00
C ARG A 26 6.99 0.81 7.72
N GLU A 27 7.12 -0.50 7.51
CA GLU A 27 6.62 -1.15 6.31
C GLU A 27 6.00 -2.48 6.67
N GLN A 28 4.89 -2.79 6.00
CA GLN A 28 4.19 -4.06 6.18
C GLN A 28 4.20 -4.83 4.88
N ALA A 29 4.50 -6.12 4.95
CA ALA A 29 4.51 -6.97 3.77
C ALA A 29 3.10 -7.30 3.33
N GLY A 30 2.90 -7.33 2.02
CA GLY A 30 1.64 -7.73 1.43
C GLY A 30 1.86 -8.36 0.08
N TYR A 31 0.76 -8.76 -0.56
CA TYR A 31 0.80 -9.34 -1.89
C TYR A 31 -0.18 -8.60 -2.79
N ALA A 32 0.33 -8.05 -3.88
CA ALA A 32 -0.47 -7.31 -4.84
C ALA A 32 -0.93 -8.23 -5.96
N HIS A 33 -2.23 -8.24 -6.21
CA HIS A 33 -2.83 -8.98 -7.32
C HIS A 33 -2.92 -8.03 -8.50
N LEU A 34 -1.95 -8.14 -9.40
CA LEU A 34 -1.77 -7.21 -10.49
C LEU A 34 -2.17 -7.80 -11.84
N LEU A 35 -2.27 -6.93 -12.82
CA LEU A 35 -2.51 -7.33 -14.21
C LEU A 35 -1.21 -7.24 -14.99
N ASP A 36 -1.10 -8.06 -16.03
CA ASP A 36 0.05 -8.00 -16.93
C ASP A 36 -0.14 -6.86 -17.96
N ASP A 37 0.81 -6.72 -18.88
CA ASP A 37 0.77 -5.66 -19.89
C ASP A 37 -0.45 -5.73 -20.79
N GLN A 38 -1.07 -6.90 -20.88
CA GLN A 38 -2.25 -7.10 -21.72
C GLN A 38 -3.55 -6.96 -20.95
N GLY A 39 -3.46 -6.59 -19.68
CA GLY A 39 -4.64 -6.41 -18.84
C GLY A 39 -5.20 -7.70 -18.25
N LYS A 40 -4.46 -8.80 -18.34
CA LYS A 40 -4.89 -10.08 -17.78
C LYS A 40 -4.31 -10.27 -16.38
N PRO A 41 -5.04 -10.96 -15.48
CA PRO A 41 -4.50 -11.21 -14.14
C PRO A 41 -3.20 -12.00 -14.20
N MET A 42 -2.22 -11.57 -13.45
CA MET A 42 -0.97 -12.31 -13.32
C MET A 42 -1.23 -13.63 -12.61
N LYS A 43 -0.47 -14.65 -12.96
CA LYS A 43 -0.66 -15.98 -12.40
C LYS A 43 -0.44 -16.01 -10.88
N TYR A 44 0.51 -15.24 -10.40
CA TYR A 44 0.84 -15.20 -8.98
C TYR A 44 0.82 -13.77 -8.47
N PRO A 45 0.40 -13.56 -7.23
CA PRO A 45 0.53 -12.23 -6.63
C PRO A 45 1.99 -11.86 -6.44
N VAL A 46 2.25 -10.56 -6.43
CA VAL A 46 3.62 -10.03 -6.31
C VAL A 46 3.82 -9.51 -4.91
N ALA A 47 4.88 -9.98 -4.24
CA ALA A 47 5.21 -9.50 -2.91
C ALA A 47 5.55 -8.01 -2.97
N CYS A 48 5.06 -7.27 -1.99
CA CYS A 48 5.28 -5.83 -1.95
C CYS A 48 5.37 -5.36 -0.50
N SER A 49 5.86 -4.12 -0.33
CA SER A 49 5.93 -3.47 0.97
C SER A 49 4.97 -2.29 0.98
N ILE A 50 4.20 -2.19 2.04
CA ILE A 50 3.23 -1.12 2.22
C ILE A 50 3.76 -0.18 3.31
N PRO A 51 3.95 1.11 3.01
CA PRO A 51 4.40 2.04 4.03
C PRO A 51 3.29 2.30 5.04
N LEU A 52 3.67 2.40 6.31
CA LEU A 52 2.74 2.72 7.38
C LEU A 52 3.02 4.14 7.88
N ASP A 53 1.94 4.89 8.13
CA ASP A 53 2.08 6.21 8.71
C ASP A 53 2.57 6.10 10.15
N ARG A 54 3.23 7.17 10.61
CA ARG A 54 3.83 7.18 11.94
C ARG A 54 2.82 6.84 13.04
N ASP A 55 1.61 7.36 12.92
CA ASP A 55 0.58 7.20 13.93
C ASP A 55 -0.42 6.11 13.60
N ALA A 56 -0.26 5.44 12.48
CA ALA A 56 -1.19 4.40 12.07
C ALA A 56 -0.69 3.04 12.55
N GLY A 57 -1.65 2.21 12.95
CA GLY A 57 -1.33 0.82 13.25
C GLY A 57 -1.16 0.01 11.98
N ALA A 58 -0.69 -1.22 12.13
CA ALA A 58 -0.58 -2.13 11.00
C ALA A 58 -1.96 -2.54 10.51
N TYR A 59 -2.05 -2.85 9.21
CA TYR A 59 -3.28 -3.39 8.65
C TYR A 59 -3.50 -4.80 9.18
N GLN A 60 -4.74 -5.13 9.45
CA GLN A 60 -5.11 -6.47 9.87
C GLN A 60 -5.14 -7.41 8.67
N PRO A 61 -4.94 -8.73 8.88
CA PRO A 61 -5.02 -9.67 7.77
C PRO A 61 -6.35 -9.57 7.04
N GLY A 62 -6.30 -9.63 5.72
CA GLY A 62 -7.48 -9.54 4.88
C GLY A 62 -7.17 -8.98 3.52
N PHE A 63 -8.23 -8.69 2.78
CA PHE A 63 -8.11 -8.12 1.44
C PHE A 63 -8.44 -6.64 1.46
N TYR A 64 -7.67 -5.89 0.70
CA TYR A 64 -7.77 -4.44 0.61
C TYR A 64 -7.74 -3.99 -0.83
N THR A 65 -8.18 -2.77 -1.06
CA THR A 65 -8.05 -2.12 -2.36
C THR A 65 -7.21 -0.87 -2.20
N LEU A 66 -6.66 -0.38 -3.30
CA LEU A 66 -5.88 0.85 -3.28
C LEU A 66 -6.79 2.03 -2.98
N ASP A 67 -6.46 2.78 -1.93
CA ASP A 67 -7.19 3.99 -1.59
C ASP A 67 -6.96 5.04 -2.69
N PRO A 68 -8.02 5.66 -3.25
CA PRO A 68 -7.83 6.71 -4.25
C PRO A 68 -6.94 7.85 -3.81
N ARG A 69 -6.81 8.09 -2.51
CA ARG A 69 -5.92 9.14 -2.00
C ARG A 69 -4.44 8.82 -2.23
N SER A 70 -4.12 7.60 -2.67
CA SER A 70 -2.77 7.24 -3.04
C SER A 70 -2.35 7.85 -4.36
N ILE A 71 -3.31 8.32 -5.16
CA ILE A 71 -3.06 8.85 -6.50
C ILE A 71 -3.15 10.37 -6.45
N TYR A 72 -2.19 11.02 -7.10
CA TYR A 72 -2.17 12.49 -7.14
C TYR A 72 -1.63 12.96 -8.50
N VAL A 73 -1.79 14.24 -8.74
CA VAL A 73 -1.25 14.87 -9.96
C VAL A 73 0.02 15.60 -9.55
N GLY A 74 1.12 15.14 -10.10
CA GLY A 74 2.44 15.72 -9.82
C GLY A 74 2.81 16.80 -10.81
N ASP A 75 4.12 17.05 -10.94
CA ASP A 75 4.65 18.06 -11.84
C ASP A 75 4.28 17.73 -13.30
N PHE A 76 4.08 18.78 -14.09
CA PHE A 76 3.72 18.65 -15.50
C PHE A 76 2.37 17.96 -15.72
N ARG A 77 1.48 18.02 -14.73
CA ARG A 77 0.15 17.42 -14.79
C ARG A 77 0.18 15.90 -14.98
N ARG A 78 1.22 15.26 -14.50
CA ARG A 78 1.33 13.80 -14.59
C ARG A 78 0.58 13.13 -13.44
N LEU A 79 -0.19 12.12 -13.77
CA LEU A 79 -0.84 11.30 -12.77
C LEU A 79 0.19 10.35 -12.18
N GLU A 80 0.35 10.40 -10.87
CA GLU A 80 1.38 9.63 -10.19
C GLU A 80 0.83 8.90 -8.97
N LEU A 81 1.48 7.79 -8.63
CA LEU A 81 1.20 7.05 -7.42
C LEU A 81 2.10 7.59 -6.31
N GLY A 82 1.49 8.11 -5.26
CA GLY A 82 2.22 8.59 -4.10
C GLY A 82 2.33 7.52 -3.03
N ARG A 83 2.20 7.95 -1.77
CA ARG A 83 2.27 7.03 -0.65
C ARG A 83 1.05 6.11 -0.68
N VAL A 84 1.29 4.81 -0.75
CA VAL A 84 0.22 3.82 -0.86
C VAL A 84 -0.58 3.77 0.42
N LYS A 85 -1.90 3.88 0.28
CA LYS A 85 -2.86 3.70 1.36
C LYS A 85 -3.88 2.66 0.93
N LEU A 86 -4.37 1.90 1.90
CA LEU A 86 -5.28 0.82 1.61
C LEU A 86 -6.64 1.05 2.27
N LEU A 87 -7.69 0.56 1.60
CA LEU A 87 -9.04 0.53 2.12
C LEU A 87 -9.50 -0.91 2.24
N PRO A 88 -10.18 -1.28 3.33
CA PRO A 88 -10.72 -2.64 3.44
C PRO A 88 -11.71 -2.91 2.31
N GLU A 89 -11.60 -4.09 1.72
CA GLU A 89 -12.48 -4.47 0.63
C GLU A 89 -13.95 -4.48 1.06
N THR A 90 -14.21 -4.92 2.29
CA THR A 90 -15.56 -4.93 2.83
C THR A 90 -16.16 -3.53 2.96
N GLY A 91 -15.32 -2.54 3.31
CA GLY A 91 -15.76 -1.15 3.39
C GLY A 91 -16.19 -0.60 2.05
N VAL A 92 -15.48 -0.98 0.99
CA VAL A 92 -15.80 -0.55 -0.37
C VAL A 92 -17.15 -1.12 -0.79
N ARG A 93 -17.43 -2.36 -0.48
CA ARG A 93 -18.70 -2.99 -0.87
C ARG A 93 -19.90 -2.37 -0.17
N LYS A 94 -19.73 -1.86 1.05
CA LYS A 94 -20.82 -1.23 1.77
C LYS A 94 -21.25 0.10 1.14
N VAL A 95 -20.33 0.75 0.47
CA VAL A 95 -20.61 2.02 -0.19
C VAL A 95 -21.35 1.79 -1.50
N ALA A 96 -21.09 0.69 -2.13
CA ALA A 96 -21.77 0.33 -3.36
C ALA A 96 -23.16 -0.26 -3.08
#